data_8aebbd5f2e6ec72abd26cbfa6fe9d94d
#
_entry.id   8aebbd5f2e6ec72abd26cbfa6fe9d94d
#
_cell.length_a   1.000
_cell.length_b   1.000
_cell.length_c   1.000
_cell.angle_alpha   90.00
_cell.angle_beta   90.00
_cell.angle_gamma   90.00
#
_symmetry.space_group_name_H-M   'P 1'
#
loop_
_entity.id
_entity.type
_entity.pdbx_description
1 polymer ?
#
loop_
_entity_poly.entity_id
_entity_poly.type
_entity_poly.pdbx_seq_one_letter_code
_entity_poly.pdbx_strand_id
1 'polypeptide(L)'
;MDGIVFGLCALFGLAGTVLSAREAWRHRDQTEYRIARFTRATAFGVCTVGVLLAVPAIEDLVESVTGMNNAAKIGAHICAVLWCGSLQLMLVDWSYNQDVLKASLYARVAFAACVLTAMLPLFVYTTEEGVEFTTEYASIPGVTVYLMVYLGYVAITCGEIAFLCSGMALVALRRGHTWSARGLALSTASALLGVGYAASKGSYLVAHYLGHPWPLEKEEIISPLLAGLAVIALITGLTMAMIGRRLASRKAIV
;
A
#
# COMPACT_ATOMS: atom_id res chain seq x y z
N MET A 1 9.38 3.89 -18.39
CA MET A 1 10.09 3.57 -17.14
C MET A 1 9.26 2.67 -16.22
N ASP A 2 7.96 2.77 -16.28
CA ASP A 2 7.00 2.12 -15.38
C ASP A 2 7.09 0.58 -15.37
N GLY A 3 7.23 -0.04 -16.53
CA GLY A 3 7.33 -1.50 -16.61
C GLY A 3 8.53 -2.10 -15.86
N ILE A 4 9.69 -1.41 -15.82
CA ILE A 4 10.87 -1.88 -15.07
C ILE A 4 10.66 -1.71 -13.56
N VAL A 5 10.18 -0.55 -13.14
CA VAL A 5 9.93 -0.25 -11.72
C VAL A 5 8.88 -1.21 -11.14
N PHE A 6 7.75 -1.35 -11.80
CA PHE A 6 6.67 -2.23 -11.36
C PHE A 6 7.05 -3.71 -11.51
N GLY A 7 7.81 -4.10 -12.52
CA GLY A 7 8.34 -5.46 -12.65
C GLY A 7 9.26 -5.85 -11.47
N LEU A 8 10.16 -4.97 -11.05
CA LEU A 8 10.99 -5.18 -9.85
C LEU A 8 10.12 -5.26 -8.59
N CYS A 9 9.16 -4.36 -8.42
CA CYS A 9 8.23 -4.39 -7.28
C CYS A 9 7.45 -5.71 -7.23
N ALA A 10 7.01 -6.25 -8.38
CA ALA A 10 6.31 -7.52 -8.45
C ALA A 10 7.19 -8.70 -7.99
N LEU A 11 8.47 -8.73 -8.37
CA LEU A 11 9.42 -9.75 -7.90
C LEU A 11 9.62 -9.70 -6.38
N PHE A 12 9.85 -8.51 -5.82
CA PHE A 12 9.95 -8.32 -4.37
C PHE A 12 8.64 -8.69 -3.65
N GLY A 13 7.50 -8.30 -4.21
CA GLY A 13 6.18 -8.62 -3.71
C GLY A 13 5.93 -10.13 -3.68
N LEU A 14 6.26 -10.84 -4.76
CA LEU A 14 6.11 -12.30 -4.86
C LEU A 14 6.98 -13.02 -3.82
N ALA A 15 8.25 -12.62 -3.68
CA ALA A 15 9.14 -13.18 -2.68
C ALA A 15 8.59 -12.95 -1.25
N GLY A 16 8.12 -11.73 -0.95
CA GLY A 16 7.48 -11.38 0.32
C GLY A 16 6.21 -12.19 0.58
N THR A 17 5.38 -12.39 -0.45
CA THR A 17 4.16 -13.20 -0.39
C THR A 17 4.47 -14.64 -0.03
N VAL A 18 5.39 -15.28 -0.76
CA VAL A 18 5.76 -16.68 -0.52
C VAL A 18 6.33 -16.88 0.89
N LEU A 19 7.23 -15.99 1.33
CA LEU A 19 7.83 -16.07 2.67
C LEU A 19 6.78 -15.87 3.76
N SER A 20 5.88 -14.90 3.59
CA SER A 20 4.84 -14.59 4.58
C SER A 20 3.75 -15.67 4.64
N ALA A 21 3.34 -16.20 3.48
CA ALA A 21 2.38 -17.31 3.42
C ALA A 21 2.93 -18.58 4.07
N ARG A 22 4.20 -18.94 3.79
CA ARG A 22 4.88 -20.07 4.43
C ARG A 22 4.94 -19.90 5.95
N GLU A 23 5.22 -18.71 6.43
CA GLU A 23 5.25 -18.44 7.88
C GLU A 23 3.86 -18.51 8.50
N ALA A 24 2.85 -17.91 7.86
CA ALA A 24 1.47 -17.99 8.32
C ALA A 24 0.98 -19.45 8.39
N TRP A 25 1.32 -20.25 7.39
CA TRP A 25 0.98 -21.68 7.37
C TRP A 25 1.70 -22.49 8.45
N ARG A 26 3.00 -22.29 8.66
CA ARG A 26 3.78 -22.99 9.72
C ARG A 26 3.28 -22.74 11.12
N HIS A 27 2.75 -21.55 11.37
CA HIS A 27 2.33 -21.10 12.71
C HIS A 27 0.82 -20.90 12.79
N ARG A 28 0.04 -21.59 11.94
CA ARG A 28 -1.42 -21.41 11.88
C ARG A 28 -2.13 -21.74 13.19
N ASP A 29 -1.58 -22.65 13.98
CA ASP A 29 -2.16 -23.12 15.24
C ASP A 29 -1.84 -22.18 16.42
N GLN A 30 -0.93 -21.21 16.26
CA GLN A 30 -0.59 -20.22 17.27
C GLN A 30 -1.57 -19.05 17.20
N THR A 31 -2.25 -18.79 18.33
CA THR A 31 -3.24 -17.69 18.43
C THR A 31 -2.59 -16.32 18.52
N GLU A 32 -1.41 -16.24 19.13
CA GLU A 32 -0.66 -14.99 19.29
C GLU A 32 -0.29 -14.38 17.91
N TYR A 33 -0.63 -13.11 17.70
CA TYR A 33 -0.40 -12.37 16.45
C TYR A 33 -0.95 -13.08 15.19
N ARG A 34 -2.02 -13.85 15.33
CA ARG A 34 -2.65 -14.56 14.21
C ARG A 34 -3.12 -13.57 13.14
N ILE A 35 -3.76 -12.47 13.55
CA ILE A 35 -4.26 -11.43 12.64
C ILE A 35 -3.09 -10.84 11.86
N ALA A 36 -2.02 -10.40 12.53
CA ALA A 36 -0.85 -9.82 11.88
C ALA A 36 -0.16 -10.76 10.88
N ARG A 37 -0.14 -12.08 11.15
CA ARG A 37 0.44 -13.05 10.20
C ARG A 37 -0.36 -13.18 8.93
N PHE A 38 -1.69 -13.30 9.06
CA PHE A 38 -2.58 -13.42 7.89
C PHE A 38 -2.65 -12.11 7.12
N THR A 39 -2.85 -10.98 7.78
CA THR A 39 -2.93 -9.67 7.11
C THR A 39 -1.64 -9.28 6.41
N ARG A 40 -0.47 -9.70 6.94
CA ARG A 40 0.81 -9.52 6.24
C ARG A 40 0.88 -10.34 4.96
N ALA A 41 0.50 -11.62 5.00
CA ALA A 41 0.48 -12.46 3.81
C ALA A 41 -0.49 -11.91 2.75
N THR A 42 -1.67 -11.45 3.20
CA THR A 42 -2.65 -10.76 2.35
C THR A 42 -2.06 -9.46 1.79
N ALA A 43 -1.42 -8.63 2.60
CA ALA A 43 -0.82 -7.37 2.16
C ALA A 43 0.19 -7.61 1.02
N PHE A 44 1.13 -8.54 1.19
CA PHE A 44 2.10 -8.81 0.14
C PHE A 44 1.47 -9.44 -1.10
N GLY A 45 0.48 -10.32 -0.95
CA GLY A 45 -0.24 -10.93 -2.06
C GLY A 45 -0.99 -9.89 -2.90
N VAL A 46 -1.81 -9.05 -2.25
CA VAL A 46 -2.56 -7.99 -2.96
C VAL A 46 -1.63 -6.92 -3.54
N CYS A 47 -0.54 -6.58 -2.85
CA CYS A 47 0.49 -5.69 -3.40
C CYS A 47 1.07 -6.25 -4.70
N THR A 48 1.43 -7.55 -4.70
CA THR A 48 1.97 -8.21 -5.90
C THR A 48 0.97 -8.17 -7.06
N VAL A 49 -0.30 -8.49 -6.79
CA VAL A 49 -1.36 -8.41 -7.81
C VAL A 49 -1.53 -6.99 -8.32
N GLY A 50 -1.65 -6.01 -7.41
CA GLY A 50 -1.84 -4.61 -7.80
C GLY A 50 -0.70 -4.05 -8.63
N VAL A 51 0.55 -4.40 -8.28
CA VAL A 51 1.74 -3.99 -9.05
C VAL A 51 1.80 -4.67 -10.41
N LEU A 52 1.40 -5.94 -10.52
CA LEU A 52 1.31 -6.64 -11.80
C LEU A 52 0.27 -5.99 -12.72
N LEU A 53 -0.89 -5.61 -12.18
CA LEU A 53 -1.93 -4.91 -12.93
C LEU A 53 -1.50 -3.51 -13.42
N ALA A 54 -0.48 -2.91 -12.81
CA ALA A 54 0.10 -1.65 -13.24
C ALA A 54 1.21 -1.80 -14.30
N VAL A 55 1.53 -3.04 -14.72
CA VAL A 55 2.48 -3.29 -15.83
C VAL A 55 1.73 -3.16 -17.15
N PRO A 56 2.13 -2.30 -18.09
CA PRO A 56 1.38 -2.02 -19.31
C PRO A 56 0.97 -3.26 -20.10
N ALA A 57 1.88 -4.23 -20.30
CA ALA A 57 1.58 -5.48 -21.01
C ALA A 57 0.51 -6.35 -20.28
N ILE A 58 0.40 -6.26 -18.97
CA ILE A 58 -0.65 -6.94 -18.18
C ILE A 58 -1.97 -6.15 -18.27
N GLU A 59 -1.89 -4.83 -18.25
CA GLU A 59 -3.03 -3.93 -18.44
C GLU A 59 -3.72 -4.23 -19.78
N ASP A 60 -2.98 -4.20 -20.89
CA ASP A 60 -3.48 -4.52 -22.24
C ASP A 60 -4.13 -5.92 -22.28
N LEU A 61 -3.50 -6.92 -21.65
CA LEU A 61 -4.03 -8.27 -21.59
C LEU A 61 -5.36 -8.32 -20.82
N VAL A 62 -5.44 -7.69 -19.65
CA VAL A 62 -6.65 -7.67 -18.82
C VAL A 62 -7.80 -6.99 -19.56
N GLU A 63 -7.54 -5.85 -20.21
CA GLU A 63 -8.54 -5.13 -20.98
C GLU A 63 -9.01 -5.93 -22.20
N SER A 64 -8.09 -6.61 -22.92
CA SER A 64 -8.46 -7.47 -24.04
C SER A 64 -9.33 -8.67 -23.64
N VAL A 65 -9.08 -9.26 -22.45
CA VAL A 65 -9.84 -10.42 -21.96
C VAL A 65 -11.18 -10.01 -21.34
N THR A 66 -11.21 -8.89 -20.63
CA THR A 66 -12.45 -8.44 -19.95
C THR A 66 -13.37 -7.63 -20.86
N GLY A 67 -12.84 -7.05 -21.92
CA GLY A 67 -13.55 -6.09 -22.77
C GLY A 67 -13.92 -4.78 -22.05
N MET A 68 -13.32 -4.53 -20.87
CA MET A 68 -13.61 -3.36 -20.04
C MET A 68 -12.41 -2.42 -20.03
N ASN A 69 -12.60 -1.18 -20.49
CA ASN A 69 -11.61 -0.12 -20.37
C ASN A 69 -11.27 0.14 -18.88
N ASN A 70 -10.00 0.34 -18.57
CA ASN A 70 -9.49 0.58 -17.22
C ASN A 70 -9.72 -0.57 -16.18
N ALA A 71 -10.04 -1.78 -16.61
CA ALA A 71 -10.25 -2.91 -15.70
C ALA A 71 -8.99 -3.18 -14.84
N ALA A 72 -7.81 -3.11 -15.44
CA ALA A 72 -6.56 -3.27 -14.73
C ALA A 72 -6.31 -2.12 -13.73
N LYS A 73 -6.61 -0.88 -14.11
CA LYS A 73 -6.41 0.29 -13.24
C LYS A 73 -7.29 0.26 -12.00
N ILE A 74 -8.59 -0.02 -12.15
CA ILE A 74 -9.45 -0.15 -10.97
C ILE A 74 -9.01 -1.33 -10.11
N GLY A 75 -8.62 -2.45 -10.70
CA GLY A 75 -8.06 -3.59 -10.00
C GLY A 75 -6.82 -3.22 -9.19
N ALA A 76 -5.89 -2.47 -9.78
CA ALA A 76 -4.68 -1.98 -9.10
C ALA A 76 -5.02 -1.03 -7.93
N HIS A 77 -5.97 -0.11 -8.10
CA HIS A 77 -6.40 0.79 -7.04
C HIS A 77 -7.12 0.05 -5.90
N ILE A 78 -7.98 -0.94 -6.19
CA ILE A 78 -8.59 -1.81 -5.18
C ILE A 78 -7.50 -2.57 -4.41
N CYS A 79 -6.53 -3.15 -5.11
CA CYS A 79 -5.39 -3.82 -4.49
C CYS A 79 -4.59 -2.86 -3.59
N ALA A 80 -4.38 -1.61 -3.99
CA ALA A 80 -3.68 -0.63 -3.16
C ALA A 80 -4.47 -0.28 -1.88
N VAL A 81 -5.80 -0.14 -1.96
CA VAL A 81 -6.66 0.06 -0.79
C VAL A 81 -6.58 -1.13 0.15
N LEU A 82 -6.72 -2.35 -0.36
CA LEU A 82 -6.63 -3.57 0.44
C LEU A 82 -5.22 -3.78 1.03
N TRP A 83 -4.17 -3.41 0.31
CA TRP A 83 -2.80 -3.45 0.79
C TRP A 83 -2.59 -2.52 1.98
N CYS A 84 -2.93 -1.25 1.84
CA CYS A 84 -2.86 -0.27 2.92
C CYS A 84 -3.68 -0.72 4.15
N GLY A 85 -4.92 -1.16 3.95
CA GLY A 85 -5.77 -1.66 5.03
C GLY A 85 -5.18 -2.89 5.73
N SER A 86 -4.64 -3.86 4.97
CA SER A 86 -4.00 -5.04 5.54
C SER A 86 -2.76 -4.69 6.37
N LEU A 87 -1.96 -3.70 5.94
CA LEU A 87 -0.82 -3.20 6.71
C LEU A 87 -1.26 -2.51 8.00
N GLN A 88 -2.32 -1.69 7.95
CA GLN A 88 -2.87 -1.07 9.15
C GLN A 88 -3.34 -2.14 10.17
N LEU A 89 -4.09 -3.15 9.72
CA LEU A 89 -4.56 -4.24 10.58
C LEU A 89 -3.38 -5.01 11.22
N MET A 90 -2.32 -5.27 10.45
CA MET A 90 -1.11 -5.91 10.95
C MET A 90 -0.44 -5.07 12.05
N LEU A 91 -0.26 -3.77 11.81
CA LEU A 91 0.44 -2.88 12.74
C LEU A 91 -0.37 -2.64 14.02
N VAL A 92 -1.68 -2.58 13.90
CA VAL A 92 -2.60 -2.45 15.04
C VAL A 92 -2.57 -3.70 15.92
N ASP A 93 -2.57 -4.89 15.33
CA ASP A 93 -2.42 -6.16 16.08
C ASP A 93 -1.07 -6.25 16.82
N TRP A 94 -0.04 -5.58 16.31
CA TRP A 94 1.27 -5.50 16.99
C TRP A 94 1.35 -4.45 18.10
N SER A 95 0.55 -3.40 18.00
CA SER A 95 0.73 -2.16 18.79
C SER A 95 -0.32 -1.98 19.88
N TYR A 96 -1.52 -2.52 19.70
CA TYR A 96 -2.68 -2.22 20.54
C TYR A 96 -2.98 -3.34 21.53
N ASN A 97 -3.45 -2.93 22.72
CA ASN A 97 -3.95 -3.86 23.72
C ASN A 97 -5.30 -4.45 23.31
N GLN A 98 -5.62 -5.65 23.81
CA GLN A 98 -6.83 -6.40 23.46
C GLN A 98 -8.14 -5.61 23.67
N ASP A 99 -8.17 -4.71 24.66
CA ASP A 99 -9.37 -3.91 25.00
C ASP A 99 -9.81 -2.97 23.86
N VAL A 100 -8.85 -2.38 23.14
CA VAL A 100 -9.12 -1.44 22.04
C VAL A 100 -8.92 -2.07 20.65
N LEU A 101 -8.33 -3.26 20.59
CA LEU A 101 -7.95 -3.92 19.34
C LEU A 101 -9.14 -4.12 18.42
N LYS A 102 -10.24 -4.71 18.92
CA LYS A 102 -11.43 -5.00 18.09
C LYS A 102 -12.04 -3.75 17.48
N ALA A 103 -12.29 -2.71 18.29
CA ALA A 103 -12.84 -1.44 17.80
C ALA A 103 -11.92 -0.79 16.75
N SER A 104 -10.62 -0.85 17.00
CA SER A 104 -9.59 -0.31 16.11
C SER A 104 -9.53 -1.05 14.77
N LEU A 105 -9.67 -2.38 14.75
CA LEU A 105 -9.74 -3.19 13.54
C LEU A 105 -11.01 -2.88 12.74
N TYR A 106 -12.18 -2.85 13.40
CA TYR A 106 -13.46 -2.54 12.75
C TYR A 106 -13.45 -1.15 12.10
N ALA A 107 -12.92 -0.14 12.78
CA ALA A 107 -12.86 1.22 12.22
C ALA A 107 -12.06 1.26 10.90
N ARG A 108 -10.94 0.55 10.80
CA ARG A 108 -10.10 0.53 9.59
C ARG A 108 -10.74 -0.27 8.46
N VAL A 109 -11.34 -1.40 8.78
CA VAL A 109 -12.11 -2.19 7.80
C VAL A 109 -13.28 -1.38 7.28
N ALA A 110 -14.04 -0.70 8.16
CA ALA A 110 -15.14 0.17 7.76
C ALA A 110 -14.66 1.32 6.87
N PHE A 111 -13.53 1.97 7.22
CA PHE A 111 -12.96 3.05 6.42
C PHE A 111 -12.56 2.56 5.02
N ALA A 112 -11.85 1.43 4.91
CA ALA A 112 -11.51 0.84 3.62
C ALA A 112 -12.76 0.47 2.80
N ALA A 113 -13.77 -0.12 3.45
CA ALA A 113 -15.04 -0.47 2.80
C ALA A 113 -15.79 0.77 2.30
N CYS A 114 -15.86 1.86 3.09
CA CYS A 114 -16.45 3.12 2.66
C CYS A 114 -15.75 3.69 1.43
N VAL A 115 -14.41 3.67 1.41
CA VAL A 115 -13.65 4.16 0.26
C VAL A 115 -13.90 3.31 -0.98
N LEU A 116 -13.87 1.99 -0.88
CA LEU A 116 -14.18 1.10 -2.02
C LEU A 116 -15.61 1.30 -2.51
N THR A 117 -16.57 1.46 -1.59
CA THR A 117 -17.98 1.73 -1.93
C THR A 117 -18.14 3.07 -2.63
N ALA A 118 -17.34 4.08 -2.31
CA ALA A 118 -17.34 5.36 -3.01
C ALA A 118 -16.65 5.29 -4.39
N MET A 119 -15.55 4.54 -4.49
CA MET A 119 -14.77 4.43 -5.72
C MET A 119 -15.52 3.68 -6.83
N LEU A 120 -16.23 2.59 -6.51
CA LEU A 120 -16.91 1.75 -7.50
C LEU A 120 -17.95 2.50 -8.33
N PRO A 121 -18.93 3.22 -7.74
CA PRO A 121 -19.88 4.00 -8.54
C PRO A 121 -19.19 5.13 -9.32
N LEU A 122 -18.21 5.83 -8.74
CA LEU A 122 -17.46 6.88 -9.45
C LEU A 122 -16.77 6.29 -10.68
N PHE A 123 -16.20 5.10 -10.59
CA PHE A 123 -15.64 4.40 -11.73
C PHE A 123 -16.70 4.11 -12.80
N VAL A 124 -17.80 3.47 -12.42
CA VAL A 124 -18.85 3.06 -13.37
C VAL A 124 -19.48 4.25 -14.08
N TYR A 125 -19.74 5.35 -13.36
CA TYR A 125 -20.37 6.56 -13.94
C TYR A 125 -19.41 7.40 -14.81
N THR A 126 -18.09 7.21 -14.66
CA THR A 126 -17.10 8.04 -15.37
C THR A 126 -16.41 7.27 -16.50
N THR A 127 -16.59 5.92 -16.56
CA THR A 127 -15.96 5.09 -17.59
C THR A 127 -16.59 5.38 -18.95
N GLU A 128 -15.84 6.06 -19.83
CA GLU A 128 -16.15 6.31 -21.22
C GLU A 128 -15.03 5.71 -22.10
N GLU A 129 -15.33 5.43 -23.37
CA GLU A 129 -14.31 4.96 -24.29
C GLU A 129 -13.19 6.00 -24.45
N GLY A 130 -11.93 5.56 -24.28
CA GLY A 130 -10.75 6.40 -24.40
C GLY A 130 -10.43 7.28 -23.18
N VAL A 131 -11.21 7.21 -22.11
CA VAL A 131 -10.90 7.92 -20.85
C VAL A 131 -10.17 6.97 -19.91
N GLU A 132 -9.01 7.39 -19.41
CA GLU A 132 -8.23 6.66 -18.42
C GLU A 132 -8.29 7.31 -17.03
N PHE A 133 -8.24 6.49 -15.98
CA PHE A 133 -8.21 6.97 -14.60
C PHE A 133 -6.78 7.35 -14.18
N THR A 134 -6.24 8.35 -14.88
CA THR A 134 -4.90 8.91 -14.64
C THR A 134 -4.97 10.43 -14.49
N THR A 135 -3.87 11.04 -14.07
CA THR A 135 -3.73 12.50 -13.95
C THR A 135 -3.80 13.22 -15.28
N GLU A 136 -3.55 12.53 -16.39
CA GLU A 136 -3.72 13.07 -17.77
C GLU A 136 -5.17 13.52 -18.01
N TYR A 137 -6.14 12.78 -17.46
CA TYR A 137 -7.57 13.07 -17.60
C TYR A 137 -8.12 13.92 -16.45
N ALA A 138 -7.28 14.74 -15.80
CA ALA A 138 -7.68 15.65 -14.72
C ALA A 138 -8.74 16.69 -15.12
N SER A 139 -8.95 16.93 -16.41
CA SER A 139 -10.04 17.78 -16.93
C SER A 139 -11.43 17.19 -16.73
N ILE A 140 -11.54 15.87 -16.52
CA ILE A 140 -12.81 15.16 -16.31
C ILE A 140 -13.13 15.13 -14.82
N PRO A 141 -14.20 15.81 -14.35
CA PRO A 141 -14.49 15.93 -12.92
C PRO A 141 -14.64 14.58 -12.20
N GLY A 142 -15.26 13.58 -12.87
CA GLY A 142 -15.43 12.24 -12.32
C GLY A 142 -14.10 11.54 -12.05
N VAL A 143 -13.14 11.63 -12.97
CA VAL A 143 -11.78 11.08 -12.80
C VAL A 143 -11.09 11.78 -11.64
N THR A 144 -11.15 13.10 -11.58
CA THR A 144 -10.54 13.89 -10.50
C THR A 144 -11.11 13.51 -9.13
N VAL A 145 -12.43 13.42 -8.98
CA VAL A 145 -13.06 13.03 -7.71
C VAL A 145 -12.68 11.61 -7.33
N TYR A 146 -12.71 10.66 -8.26
CA TYR A 146 -12.29 9.28 -8.04
C TYR A 146 -10.84 9.22 -7.52
N LEU A 147 -9.92 9.88 -8.22
CA LEU A 147 -8.50 9.90 -7.83
C LEU A 147 -8.30 10.59 -6.47
N MET A 148 -9.01 11.67 -6.17
CA MET A 148 -8.90 12.37 -4.88
C MET A 148 -9.38 11.50 -3.71
N VAL A 149 -10.47 10.72 -3.89
CA VAL A 149 -10.93 9.74 -2.89
C VAL A 149 -9.86 8.67 -2.65
N TYR A 150 -9.31 8.10 -3.71
CA TYR A 150 -8.25 7.10 -3.65
C TYR A 150 -6.97 7.65 -2.98
N LEU A 151 -6.47 8.79 -3.44
CA LEU A 151 -5.24 9.41 -2.93
C LEU A 151 -5.40 9.89 -1.49
N GLY A 152 -6.58 10.40 -1.13
CA GLY A 152 -6.91 10.77 0.24
C GLY A 152 -6.83 9.58 1.19
N TYR A 153 -7.37 8.42 0.77
CA TYR A 153 -7.22 7.18 1.53
C TYR A 153 -5.76 6.77 1.68
N VAL A 154 -4.99 6.76 0.59
CA VAL A 154 -3.56 6.41 0.61
C VAL A 154 -2.77 7.35 1.54
N ALA A 155 -3.01 8.66 1.47
CA ALA A 155 -2.33 9.63 2.32
C ALA A 155 -2.59 9.39 3.81
N ILE A 156 -3.87 9.21 4.19
CA ILE A 156 -4.28 8.99 5.57
C ILE A 156 -3.69 7.68 6.10
N THR A 157 -3.81 6.59 5.33
CA THR A 157 -3.34 5.27 5.75
C THR A 157 -1.82 5.19 5.82
N CYS A 158 -1.11 5.76 4.86
CA CYS A 158 0.35 5.85 4.90
C CYS A 158 0.83 6.74 6.05
N GLY A 159 0.16 7.85 6.35
CA GLY A 159 0.44 8.69 7.51
C GLY A 159 0.31 7.92 8.83
N GLU A 160 -0.75 7.13 8.99
CA GLU A 160 -0.92 6.27 10.16
C GLU A 160 0.14 5.18 10.25
N ILE A 161 0.47 4.50 9.13
CA ILE A 161 1.53 3.50 9.06
C ILE A 161 2.87 4.10 9.47
N ALA A 162 3.20 5.31 8.99
CA ALA A 162 4.41 6.03 9.38
C ALA A 162 4.45 6.31 10.89
N PHE A 163 3.33 6.77 11.45
CA PHE A 163 3.21 7.04 12.89
C PHE A 163 3.40 5.76 13.73
N LEU A 164 2.72 4.68 13.41
CA LEU A 164 2.83 3.42 14.14
C LEU A 164 4.23 2.80 14.02
N CYS A 165 4.79 2.75 12.80
CA CYS A 165 6.13 2.21 12.59
C CYS A 165 7.20 3.03 13.31
N SER A 166 7.12 4.37 13.33
CA SER A 166 8.07 5.23 14.03
C SER A 166 8.03 4.99 15.54
N GLY A 167 6.82 4.90 16.13
CA GLY A 167 6.65 4.59 17.55
C GLY A 167 7.25 3.23 17.92
N MET A 168 6.95 2.20 17.12
CA MET A 168 7.53 0.86 17.34
C MET A 168 9.05 0.84 17.13
N ALA A 169 9.58 1.60 16.17
CA ALA A 169 11.03 1.71 15.95
C ALA A 169 11.74 2.29 17.18
N LEU A 170 11.19 3.35 17.77
CA LEU A 170 11.72 3.96 19.00
C LEU A 170 11.71 2.98 20.18
N VAL A 171 10.61 2.24 20.36
CA VAL A 171 10.52 1.21 21.42
C VAL A 171 11.55 0.10 21.19
N ALA A 172 11.68 -0.39 19.95
CA ALA A 172 12.66 -1.42 19.60
C ALA A 172 14.10 -0.94 19.85
N LEU A 173 14.38 0.33 19.50
CA LEU A 173 15.70 0.93 19.72
C LEU A 173 16.04 1.02 21.22
N ARG A 174 15.09 1.48 22.05
CA ARG A 174 15.26 1.56 23.52
C ARG A 174 15.50 0.20 24.17
N ARG A 175 14.96 -0.87 23.57
CA ARG A 175 15.16 -2.25 24.02
C ARG A 175 16.42 -2.92 23.45
N GLY A 176 17.25 -2.20 22.70
CA GLY A 176 18.47 -2.74 22.08
C GLY A 176 18.22 -3.63 20.86
N HIS A 177 17.00 -3.70 20.34
CA HIS A 177 16.66 -4.49 19.14
C HIS A 177 16.95 -3.72 17.84
N THR A 178 18.23 -3.45 17.58
CA THR A 178 18.69 -2.56 16.50
C THR A 178 18.23 -2.97 15.11
N TRP A 179 18.21 -4.28 14.79
CA TRP A 179 17.71 -4.77 13.50
C TRP A 179 16.22 -4.50 13.30
N SER A 180 15.40 -4.76 14.33
CA SER A 180 13.97 -4.45 14.29
C SER A 180 13.73 -2.95 14.17
N ALA A 181 14.47 -2.14 14.92
CA ALA A 181 14.37 -0.69 14.86
C ALA A 181 14.70 -0.15 13.47
N ARG A 182 15.79 -0.61 12.84
CA ARG A 182 16.18 -0.21 11.47
C ARG A 182 15.12 -0.62 10.45
N GLY A 183 14.57 -1.83 10.54
CA GLY A 183 13.50 -2.30 9.66
C GLY A 183 12.23 -1.45 9.78
N LEU A 184 11.80 -1.13 11.00
CA LEU A 184 10.65 -0.27 11.24
C LEU A 184 10.90 1.19 10.82
N ALA A 185 12.10 1.71 11.00
CA ALA A 185 12.48 3.04 10.49
C ALA A 185 12.44 3.09 8.95
N LEU A 186 12.89 2.03 8.28
CA LEU A 186 12.78 1.92 6.83
C LEU A 186 11.31 1.84 6.38
N SER A 187 10.46 1.12 7.13
CA SER A 187 9.01 1.08 6.88
C SER A 187 8.36 2.45 7.10
N THR A 188 8.83 3.24 8.08
CA THR A 188 8.40 4.63 8.27
C THR A 188 8.76 5.49 7.06
N ALA A 189 10.00 5.42 6.60
CA ALA A 189 10.45 6.15 5.40
C ALA A 189 9.63 5.76 4.16
N SER A 190 9.35 4.46 3.99
CA SER A 190 8.47 3.94 2.94
C SER A 190 7.07 4.57 2.99
N ALA A 191 6.45 4.60 4.16
CA ALA A 191 5.12 5.17 4.32
C ALA A 191 5.11 6.68 4.03
N LEU A 192 6.16 7.41 4.40
CA LEU A 192 6.33 8.82 4.02
C LEU A 192 6.49 9.01 2.50
N LEU A 193 7.16 8.09 1.79
CA LEU A 193 7.18 8.07 0.33
C LEU A 193 5.79 7.85 -0.26
N GLY A 194 4.96 7.00 0.37
CA GLY A 194 3.55 6.81 0.01
C GLY A 194 2.71 8.08 0.19
N VAL A 195 2.94 8.84 1.27
CA VAL A 195 2.35 10.17 1.45
C VAL A 195 2.83 11.12 0.35
N GLY A 196 4.12 11.09 0.02
CA GLY A 196 4.71 11.89 -1.06
C GLY A 196 4.08 11.57 -2.43
N TYR A 197 3.83 10.28 -2.71
CA TYR A 197 3.10 9.85 -3.91
C TYR A 197 1.70 10.47 -3.97
N ALA A 198 0.93 10.33 -2.89
CA ALA A 198 -0.42 10.88 -2.82
C ALA A 198 -0.43 12.40 -2.91
N ALA A 199 0.54 13.07 -2.29
CA ALA A 199 0.71 14.52 -2.36
C ALA A 199 1.11 14.99 -3.78
N SER A 200 2.00 14.28 -4.47
CA SER A 200 2.41 14.60 -5.85
C SER A 200 1.20 14.57 -6.79
N LYS A 201 0.50 13.44 -6.86
CA LYS A 201 -0.70 13.33 -7.71
C LYS A 201 -1.82 14.27 -7.27
N GLY A 202 -2.10 14.34 -5.97
CA GLY A 202 -3.17 15.19 -5.43
C GLY A 202 -2.90 16.68 -5.68
N SER A 203 -1.66 17.14 -5.53
CA SER A 203 -1.31 18.54 -5.83
C SER A 203 -1.45 18.86 -7.32
N TYR A 204 -1.13 17.92 -8.21
CA TYR A 204 -1.37 18.10 -9.64
C TYR A 204 -2.86 18.28 -9.95
N LEU A 205 -3.73 17.41 -9.40
CA LEU A 205 -5.18 17.49 -9.60
C LEU A 205 -5.75 18.81 -9.07
N VAL A 206 -5.32 19.25 -7.89
CA VAL A 206 -5.73 20.54 -7.30
C VAL A 206 -5.23 21.70 -8.15
N ALA A 207 -3.97 21.69 -8.56
CA ALA A 207 -3.40 22.74 -9.41
C ALA A 207 -4.11 22.82 -10.78
N HIS A 208 -4.46 21.67 -11.36
CA HIS A 208 -5.24 21.59 -12.60
C HIS A 208 -6.64 22.22 -12.41
N TYR A 209 -7.33 21.89 -11.30
CA TYR A 209 -8.63 22.46 -10.97
C TYR A 209 -8.58 23.99 -10.78
N LEU A 210 -7.48 24.50 -10.25
CA LEU A 210 -7.23 25.95 -10.06
C LEU A 210 -6.75 26.65 -11.35
N GLY A 211 -6.59 25.96 -12.46
CA GLY A 211 -6.14 26.52 -13.74
C GLY A 211 -4.63 26.76 -13.85
N HIS A 212 -3.85 26.26 -12.91
CA HIS A 212 -2.38 26.43 -12.85
C HIS A 212 -1.63 25.08 -12.70
N PRO A 213 -1.87 24.09 -13.58
CA PRO A 213 -1.18 22.80 -13.49
C PRO A 213 0.32 22.98 -13.71
N TRP A 214 1.10 22.25 -12.92
CA TRP A 214 2.52 22.08 -13.20
C TRP A 214 2.74 21.00 -14.27
N PRO A 215 3.93 20.87 -14.92
CA PRO A 215 4.11 19.97 -16.05
C PRO A 215 3.76 18.52 -15.75
N LEU A 216 2.86 17.92 -16.53
CA LEU A 216 2.41 16.53 -16.38
C LEU A 216 3.57 15.53 -16.46
N GLU A 217 4.52 15.77 -17.40
CA GLU A 217 5.72 14.94 -17.55
C GLU A 217 6.51 14.74 -16.24
N LYS A 218 6.54 15.77 -15.38
CA LYS A 218 7.21 15.66 -14.07
C LYS A 218 6.39 14.79 -13.11
N GLU A 219 5.06 14.89 -13.13
CA GLU A 219 4.19 14.06 -12.32
C GLU A 219 4.33 12.59 -12.70
N GLU A 220 4.33 12.29 -13.99
CA GLU A 220 4.48 10.94 -14.55
C GLU A 220 5.83 10.28 -14.25
N ILE A 221 6.86 11.06 -13.92
CA ILE A 221 8.15 10.54 -13.46
C ILE A 221 8.18 10.40 -11.94
N ILE A 222 7.76 11.44 -11.21
CA ILE A 222 7.90 11.52 -9.76
C ILE A 222 6.99 10.50 -9.06
N SER A 223 5.73 10.40 -9.48
CA SER A 223 4.75 9.56 -8.79
C SER A 223 5.06 8.07 -8.88
N PRO A 224 5.37 7.47 -10.04
CA PRO A 224 5.76 6.06 -10.09
C PRO A 224 7.05 5.76 -9.32
N LEU A 225 8.03 6.67 -9.33
CA LEU A 225 9.26 6.51 -8.55
C LEU A 225 8.97 6.48 -7.05
N LEU A 226 8.16 7.41 -6.54
CA LEU A 226 7.76 7.44 -5.13
C LEU A 226 6.99 6.17 -4.75
N ALA A 227 6.04 5.73 -5.58
CA ALA A 227 5.29 4.51 -5.34
C ALA A 227 6.19 3.26 -5.34
N GLY A 228 7.06 3.12 -6.35
CA GLY A 228 7.96 1.98 -6.46
C GLY A 228 8.96 1.90 -5.30
N LEU A 229 9.59 3.02 -4.95
CA LEU A 229 10.49 3.10 -3.79
C LEU A 229 9.75 2.81 -2.48
N ALA A 230 8.52 3.29 -2.32
CA ALA A 230 7.69 2.99 -1.16
C ALA A 230 7.45 1.48 -1.02
N VAL A 231 7.05 0.80 -2.09
CA VAL A 231 6.81 -0.66 -2.08
C VAL A 231 8.08 -1.43 -1.70
N ILE A 232 9.20 -1.18 -2.37
CA ILE A 232 10.46 -1.89 -2.13
C ILE A 232 10.95 -1.65 -0.70
N ALA A 233 10.94 -0.39 -0.24
CA ALA A 233 11.39 -0.03 1.10
C ALA A 233 10.50 -0.66 2.19
N LEU A 234 9.17 -0.76 1.96
CA LEU A 234 8.27 -1.37 2.93
C LEU A 234 8.51 -2.88 3.07
N ILE A 235 8.55 -3.60 1.95
CA ILE A 235 8.81 -5.04 1.95
C ILE A 235 10.14 -5.35 2.64
N THR A 236 11.18 -4.59 2.29
CA THR A 236 12.52 -4.73 2.89
C THR A 236 12.48 -4.41 4.39
N GLY A 237 11.86 -3.30 4.77
CA GLY A 237 11.78 -2.84 6.16
C GLY A 237 11.03 -3.83 7.06
N LEU A 238 9.86 -4.29 6.63
CA LEU A 238 9.08 -5.29 7.39
C LEU A 238 9.83 -6.63 7.49
N THR A 239 10.50 -7.06 6.42
CA THR A 239 11.31 -8.29 6.44
C THR A 239 12.47 -8.17 7.43
N MET A 240 13.19 -7.04 7.44
CA MET A 240 14.25 -6.75 8.42
C MET A 240 13.72 -6.73 9.86
N ALA A 241 12.58 -6.09 10.11
CA ALA A 241 11.96 -6.04 11.43
C ALA A 241 11.62 -7.44 11.97
N MET A 242 11.14 -8.32 11.10
CA MET A 242 10.83 -9.72 11.44
C MET A 242 12.08 -10.54 11.76
N ILE A 243 13.12 -10.44 10.92
CA ILE A 243 14.40 -11.13 11.17
C ILE A 243 14.98 -10.66 12.50
N GLY A 244 14.96 -9.36 12.76
CA GLY A 244 15.44 -8.76 14.00
C GLY A 244 14.71 -9.31 15.24
N ARG A 245 13.39 -9.50 15.16
CA ARG A 245 12.59 -10.09 16.25
C ARG A 245 12.96 -11.55 16.51
N ARG A 246 13.18 -12.34 15.46
CA ARG A 246 13.63 -13.74 15.60
C ARG A 246 15.03 -13.85 16.23
N LEU A 247 15.93 -12.96 15.86
CA LEU A 247 17.28 -12.92 16.44
C LEU A 247 17.25 -12.53 17.93
N ALA A 248 16.36 -11.60 18.31
CA ALA A 248 16.18 -11.19 19.69
C ALA A 248 15.64 -12.33 20.57
N SER A 249 14.64 -13.08 20.08
CA SER A 249 14.07 -14.23 20.82
C SER A 249 15.08 -15.36 21.02
N ARG A 250 15.99 -15.60 20.06
CA ARG A 250 17.05 -16.62 20.23
C ARG A 250 18.07 -16.23 21.30
N LYS A 251 18.41 -14.94 21.43
CA LYS A 251 19.34 -14.46 22.46
C LYS A 251 18.78 -14.52 23.89
N ALA A 252 17.47 -14.53 24.03
CA ALA A 252 16.82 -14.62 25.34
C ALA A 252 16.75 -16.07 25.90
N ILE A 253 17.09 -17.08 25.10
CA ILE A 253 17.06 -18.51 25.45
C ILE A 253 18.48 -19.03 25.81
N VAL A 254 19.52 -18.26 25.52
CA VAL A 254 20.91 -18.55 25.88
C VAL A 254 21.32 -17.71 27.09
#